data_11a59fe27eb52c1061092bf7c4a1d1d4
#
_entry.id   11a59fe27eb52c1061092bf7c4a1d1d4
#
_cell.length_a   1.000
_cell.length_b   1.000
_cell.length_c   1.000
_cell.angle_alpha   90.00
_cell.angle_beta   90.00
_cell.angle_gamma   90.00
#
_symmetry.space_group_name_H-M   'P 1'
#
loop_
_entity.id
_entity.type
_entity.pdbx_description
1 polymer ?
#
loop_
_entity_poly.entity_id
_entity_poly.type
_entity_poly.pdbx_seq_one_letter_code
_entity_poly.pdbx_strand_id
1 'polypeptide(L)'
;MKYLSLILISMASFSFSLSAGSCSPSAKHNDSIPETKTIYFAGGCFWGTEHFFKQVRGVVATEVGYANGNVEDPSYEEVCSQTTGFAETVRVEYDPSEVSLSLLLDLFFKTIDPTILNRQGNDVGSQYRTGIYYTDQEDLSLISSALSALATKYDRPIVVENEPLKNFYPAENYHQDYLDHNPRGYCHIDPSLFELARKANMARFYKKADDAELRARLTPEQYAVTRNNATEPAFDNEYWNEFREGIYVDVTTGEPLFLSTDKFDSGCGWPSFSKPIGKELISERIDRSFGMTRTEVRSTTGDAHLGHLFNDGPLEKGGLRYCINSASLRFIPKEDMKKEGYGSLLPLLNKR
;
A
#
# COMPACT_ATOMS: atom_id res chain seq x y z
N MET A 1 73.05 -8.28 -73.50
CA MET A 1 72.81 -9.30 -72.49
C MET A 1 72.54 -8.54 -71.18
N LYS A 2 71.28 -8.32 -70.87
CA LYS A 2 70.84 -7.70 -69.60
C LYS A 2 69.78 -8.56 -69.00
N TYR A 3 70.09 -9.08 -67.89
CA TYR A 3 69.14 -9.91 -67.10
C TYR A 3 68.21 -8.96 -66.32
N LEU A 4 66.90 -9.19 -66.47
CA LEU A 4 65.83 -8.46 -65.75
C LEU A 4 65.34 -9.39 -64.63
N SER A 5 65.64 -9.03 -63.40
CA SER A 5 65.17 -9.74 -62.24
C SER A 5 63.75 -9.25 -61.85
N LEU A 6 62.78 -10.14 -61.90
CA LEU A 6 61.45 -9.92 -61.40
C LEU A 6 61.44 -10.12 -59.85
N ILE A 7 61.07 -9.07 -59.17
CA ILE A 7 60.76 -9.15 -57.70
C ILE A 7 59.26 -9.44 -57.53
N LEU A 8 58.93 -10.62 -57.01
CA LEU A 8 57.56 -10.94 -56.57
C LEU A 8 57.30 -10.33 -55.16
N ILE A 9 56.35 -9.39 -55.09
CA ILE A 9 55.84 -8.85 -53.83
C ILE A 9 54.69 -9.72 -53.41
N SER A 10 54.89 -10.49 -52.33
CA SER A 10 53.82 -11.23 -51.68
C SER A 10 52.93 -10.28 -50.87
N MET A 11 51.65 -10.15 -51.25
CA MET A 11 50.65 -9.46 -50.49
C MET A 11 50.08 -10.45 -49.43
N ALA A 12 50.42 -10.24 -48.16
CA ALA A 12 49.81 -10.92 -47.06
C ALA A 12 48.41 -10.29 -46.78
N SER A 13 47.37 -11.01 -47.07
CA SER A 13 46.00 -10.63 -46.73
C SER A 13 45.75 -10.82 -45.25
N PHE A 14 45.65 -9.73 -44.53
CA PHE A 14 45.23 -9.73 -43.13
C PHE A 14 43.70 -9.83 -43.09
N SER A 15 43.14 -11.00 -42.77
CA SER A 15 41.75 -11.19 -42.54
C SER A 15 41.41 -10.71 -41.13
N PHE A 16 40.72 -9.59 -41.02
CA PHE A 16 40.15 -9.08 -39.79
C PHE A 16 38.86 -9.89 -39.49
N SER A 17 38.90 -10.83 -38.54
CA SER A 17 37.69 -11.49 -38.00
C SER A 17 36.98 -10.52 -37.08
N LEU A 18 35.87 -9.95 -37.53
CA LEU A 18 34.90 -9.30 -36.63
C LEU A 18 34.24 -10.37 -35.76
N SER A 19 34.62 -10.41 -34.51
CA SER A 19 33.88 -11.13 -33.45
C SER A 19 32.56 -10.40 -33.24
N ALA A 20 31.46 -10.97 -33.70
CA ALA A 20 30.10 -10.53 -33.36
C ALA A 20 29.86 -10.81 -31.88
N GLY A 21 29.94 -9.79 -31.06
CA GLY A 21 29.49 -9.82 -29.70
C GLY A 21 28.00 -10.18 -29.68
N SER A 22 27.68 -11.37 -29.12
CA SER A 22 26.29 -11.77 -28.87
C SER A 22 25.71 -10.81 -27.84
N CYS A 23 24.88 -9.88 -28.30
CA CYS A 23 23.99 -9.12 -27.46
C CYS A 23 22.98 -10.11 -26.86
N SER A 24 23.12 -10.44 -25.59
CA SER A 24 22.09 -11.17 -24.85
C SER A 24 20.79 -10.35 -24.91
N PRO A 25 19.65 -10.94 -25.23
CA PRO A 25 18.39 -10.21 -25.20
C PRO A 25 18.15 -9.75 -23.76
N SER A 26 18.07 -8.43 -23.55
CA SER A 26 17.57 -7.85 -22.33
C SER A 26 16.22 -8.51 -22.05
N ALA A 27 16.04 -9.05 -20.85
CA ALA A 27 14.77 -9.55 -20.38
C ALA A 27 13.71 -8.45 -20.61
N LYS A 28 12.81 -8.69 -21.56
CA LYS A 28 11.64 -7.86 -21.73
C LYS A 28 10.86 -8.01 -20.43
N HIS A 29 10.81 -6.95 -19.65
CA HIS A 29 9.80 -6.81 -18.62
C HIS A 29 8.46 -6.94 -19.34
N ASN A 30 7.78 -8.05 -19.09
CA ASN A 30 6.44 -8.26 -19.62
C ASN A 30 5.55 -7.37 -18.76
N ASP A 31 5.25 -6.16 -19.22
CA ASP A 31 4.21 -5.28 -18.66
C ASP A 31 2.83 -5.92 -18.99
N SER A 32 2.60 -7.15 -18.54
CA SER A 32 1.27 -7.70 -18.46
C SER A 32 0.55 -6.94 -17.36
N ILE A 33 -0.51 -6.22 -17.70
CA ILE A 33 -1.48 -5.69 -16.74
C ILE A 33 -1.81 -6.86 -15.81
N PRO A 34 -1.65 -6.73 -14.48
CA PRO A 34 -1.98 -7.82 -13.56
C PRO A 34 -3.44 -8.21 -13.78
N GLU A 35 -3.68 -9.52 -13.85
CA GLU A 35 -5.04 -10.06 -13.99
C GLU A 35 -5.79 -9.79 -12.67
N THR A 36 -6.64 -8.76 -12.68
CA THR A 36 -7.43 -8.37 -11.51
C THR A 36 -8.62 -9.32 -11.33
N LYS A 37 -9.04 -9.51 -10.08
CA LYS A 37 -10.28 -10.21 -9.71
C LYS A 37 -11.28 -9.24 -9.12
N THR A 38 -12.55 -9.61 -9.11
CA THR A 38 -13.64 -8.76 -8.59
C THR A 38 -14.50 -9.54 -7.60
N ILE A 39 -14.83 -8.89 -6.48
CA ILE A 39 -15.76 -9.38 -5.47
C ILE A 39 -16.68 -8.22 -5.03
N TYR A 40 -17.87 -8.53 -4.53
CA TYR A 40 -18.88 -7.56 -4.16
C TYR A 40 -19.26 -7.70 -2.68
N PHE A 41 -19.18 -6.61 -1.92
CA PHE A 41 -19.47 -6.57 -0.48
C PHE A 41 -20.65 -5.67 -0.18
N ALA A 42 -21.72 -6.22 0.35
CA ALA A 42 -22.82 -5.50 0.96
C ALA A 42 -22.58 -5.48 2.48
N GLY A 43 -22.30 -4.31 3.05
CA GLY A 43 -21.86 -4.15 4.44
C GLY A 43 -22.51 -2.98 5.16
N GLY A 44 -23.82 -2.73 4.96
CA GLY A 44 -24.50 -1.51 5.41
C GLY A 44 -24.31 -0.38 4.41
N CYS A 45 -24.23 0.87 4.88
CA CYS A 45 -23.99 2.01 4.01
C CYS A 45 -22.69 1.85 3.22
N PHE A 46 -22.78 1.91 1.91
CA PHE A 46 -21.67 1.64 1.00
C PHE A 46 -20.55 2.71 1.06
N TRP A 47 -20.81 3.95 1.52
CA TRP A 47 -19.77 4.97 1.66
C TRP A 47 -18.62 4.57 2.58
N GLY A 48 -18.96 4.01 3.74
CA GLY A 48 -17.97 3.52 4.70
C GLY A 48 -17.25 2.29 4.19
N THR A 49 -17.98 1.36 3.57
CA THR A 49 -17.44 0.11 3.01
C THR A 49 -16.50 0.38 1.85
N GLU A 50 -16.83 1.32 0.93
CA GLU A 50 -15.96 1.76 -0.14
C GLU A 50 -14.68 2.37 0.41
N HIS A 51 -14.82 3.38 1.28
CA HIS A 51 -13.66 4.06 1.86
C HIS A 51 -12.74 3.10 2.62
N PHE A 52 -13.30 2.06 3.25
CA PHE A 52 -12.54 1.03 3.94
C PHE A 52 -11.69 0.20 2.96
N PHE A 53 -12.29 -0.34 1.90
CA PHE A 53 -11.56 -1.18 0.95
C PHE A 53 -10.52 -0.40 0.14
N LYS A 54 -10.75 0.86 -0.15
CA LYS A 54 -9.75 1.75 -0.77
C LYS A 54 -8.46 1.91 0.04
N GLN A 55 -8.48 1.63 1.34
CA GLN A 55 -7.29 1.65 2.19
C GLN A 55 -6.44 0.38 2.07
N VAL A 56 -7.00 -0.72 1.53
CA VAL A 56 -6.30 -2.01 1.46
C VAL A 56 -5.36 -2.01 0.27
N ARG A 57 -4.06 -2.21 0.53
CA ARG A 57 -3.08 -2.36 -0.56
C ARG A 57 -3.43 -3.59 -1.40
N GLY A 58 -3.39 -3.44 -2.73
CA GLY A 58 -3.79 -4.46 -3.69
C GLY A 58 -5.24 -4.33 -4.16
N VAL A 59 -6.07 -3.50 -3.53
CA VAL A 59 -7.32 -3.05 -4.11
C VAL A 59 -7.01 -1.99 -5.17
N VAL A 60 -7.40 -2.25 -6.41
CA VAL A 60 -7.08 -1.43 -7.59
C VAL A 60 -8.16 -0.42 -7.91
N ALA A 61 -9.45 -0.83 -7.69
CA ALA A 61 -10.61 0.03 -7.90
C ALA A 61 -11.77 -0.38 -7.00
N THR A 62 -12.62 0.59 -6.68
CA THR A 62 -13.91 0.39 -6.01
C THR A 62 -15.00 1.13 -6.77
N GLU A 63 -16.22 0.65 -6.67
CA GLU A 63 -17.42 1.30 -7.22
C GLU A 63 -18.61 0.97 -6.34
N VAL A 64 -19.33 1.99 -5.86
CA VAL A 64 -20.56 1.78 -5.09
C VAL A 64 -21.76 1.60 -6.01
N GLY A 65 -22.70 0.76 -5.61
CA GLY A 65 -23.87 0.44 -6.41
C GLY A 65 -24.89 -0.39 -5.66
N TYR A 66 -25.80 -0.95 -6.42
CA TYR A 66 -26.95 -1.73 -5.94
C TYR A 66 -26.88 -3.14 -6.52
N ALA A 67 -26.89 -4.17 -5.66
CA ALA A 67 -26.75 -5.56 -6.08
C ALA A 67 -27.93 -6.44 -5.70
N ASN A 68 -28.17 -7.47 -6.51
CA ASN A 68 -29.08 -8.59 -6.26
C ASN A 68 -30.53 -8.17 -6.01
N GLY A 69 -31.02 -7.18 -6.75
CA GLY A 69 -32.42 -6.73 -6.71
C GLY A 69 -33.27 -7.29 -7.86
N ASN A 70 -34.51 -6.76 -7.96
CA ASN A 70 -35.58 -7.32 -8.78
C ASN A 70 -36.10 -6.35 -9.85
N VAL A 71 -35.52 -5.16 -9.98
CA VAL A 71 -35.88 -4.17 -10.99
C VAL A 71 -34.65 -3.85 -11.84
N GLU A 72 -34.86 -3.24 -13.00
CA GLU A 72 -33.78 -2.81 -13.88
C GLU A 72 -33.46 -1.36 -13.61
N ASP A 73 -32.16 -1.02 -13.53
CA ASP A 73 -31.60 0.33 -13.40
C ASP A 73 -32.31 1.19 -12.30
N PRO A 74 -32.24 0.76 -11.01
CA PRO A 74 -32.96 1.45 -9.94
C PRO A 74 -32.27 2.77 -9.57
N SER A 75 -33.04 3.79 -9.25
CA SER A 75 -32.55 5.00 -8.57
C SER A 75 -32.33 4.73 -7.08
N TYR A 76 -31.51 5.58 -6.43
CA TYR A 76 -31.32 5.54 -4.98
C TYR A 76 -32.64 5.64 -4.20
N GLU A 77 -33.56 6.50 -4.63
CA GLU A 77 -34.87 6.66 -3.98
C GLU A 77 -35.69 5.37 -4.02
N GLU A 78 -35.67 4.67 -5.15
CA GLU A 78 -36.34 3.37 -5.29
C GLU A 78 -35.71 2.31 -4.42
N VAL A 79 -34.38 2.24 -4.31
CA VAL A 79 -33.70 1.32 -3.40
C VAL A 79 -34.05 1.62 -1.94
N CYS A 80 -34.08 2.90 -1.56
CA CYS A 80 -34.48 3.33 -0.22
C CYS A 80 -35.95 3.01 0.13
N SER A 81 -36.82 2.82 -0.87
CA SER A 81 -38.20 2.36 -0.66
C SER A 81 -38.30 0.93 -0.10
N GLN A 82 -37.20 0.16 -0.17
CA GLN A 82 -37.06 -1.24 0.27
C GLN A 82 -37.96 -2.22 -0.51
N THR A 83 -38.49 -1.82 -1.66
CA THR A 83 -39.37 -2.65 -2.51
C THR A 83 -38.62 -3.31 -3.67
N THR A 84 -37.42 -2.79 -4.00
CA THR A 84 -36.63 -3.26 -5.14
C THR A 84 -35.77 -4.47 -4.84
N GLY A 85 -35.60 -4.83 -3.56
CA GLY A 85 -34.79 -5.95 -3.10
C GLY A 85 -33.28 -5.77 -3.26
N PHE A 86 -32.78 -4.59 -3.67
CA PHE A 86 -31.36 -4.34 -3.77
C PHE A 86 -30.67 -4.15 -2.43
N ALA A 87 -29.37 -4.52 -2.36
CA ALA A 87 -28.47 -4.14 -1.30
C ALA A 87 -27.51 -3.05 -1.77
N GLU A 88 -27.23 -2.07 -0.90
CA GLU A 88 -26.08 -1.17 -1.08
C GLU A 88 -24.81 -2.02 -1.05
N THR A 89 -24.02 -1.94 -2.11
CA THR A 89 -22.93 -2.88 -2.37
C THR A 89 -21.72 -2.15 -2.93
N VAL A 90 -20.54 -2.57 -2.55
CA VAL A 90 -19.27 -2.11 -3.12
C VAL A 90 -18.69 -3.20 -4.01
N ARG A 91 -18.48 -2.89 -5.28
CA ARG A 91 -17.64 -3.67 -6.18
C ARG A 91 -16.18 -3.39 -5.82
N VAL A 92 -15.41 -4.43 -5.52
CA VAL A 92 -14.00 -4.35 -5.19
C VAL A 92 -13.20 -5.09 -6.24
N GLU A 93 -12.42 -4.37 -7.02
CA GLU A 93 -11.44 -4.93 -7.96
C GLU A 93 -10.07 -4.96 -7.29
N TYR A 94 -9.40 -6.12 -7.31
CA TYR A 94 -8.16 -6.32 -6.59
C TYR A 94 -7.15 -7.15 -7.39
N ASP A 95 -5.86 -6.92 -7.13
CA ASP A 95 -4.75 -7.73 -7.63
C ASP A 95 -4.52 -8.92 -6.68
N PRO A 96 -4.81 -10.17 -7.12
CA PRO A 96 -4.66 -11.35 -6.27
C PRO A 96 -3.20 -11.66 -5.91
N SER A 97 -2.24 -11.08 -6.62
CA SER A 97 -0.82 -11.18 -6.26
C SER A 97 -0.46 -10.31 -5.06
N GLU A 98 -1.19 -9.20 -4.84
CA GLU A 98 -0.99 -8.27 -3.74
C GLU A 98 -1.90 -8.55 -2.54
N VAL A 99 -3.17 -8.83 -2.76
CA VAL A 99 -4.14 -9.11 -1.69
C VAL A 99 -4.97 -10.35 -2.01
N SER A 100 -5.12 -11.26 -1.05
CA SER A 100 -5.95 -12.45 -1.25
C SER A 100 -7.41 -12.18 -0.91
N LEU A 101 -8.34 -12.89 -1.56
CA LEU A 101 -9.76 -12.85 -1.20
C LEU A 101 -9.98 -13.22 0.29
N SER A 102 -9.21 -14.18 0.83
CA SER A 102 -9.29 -14.55 2.24
C SER A 102 -9.03 -13.35 3.16
N LEU A 103 -8.02 -12.52 2.85
CA LEU A 103 -7.75 -11.31 3.64
C LEU A 103 -8.87 -10.27 3.48
N LEU A 104 -9.41 -10.08 2.26
CA LEU A 104 -10.53 -9.15 2.03
C LEU A 104 -11.77 -9.58 2.84
N LEU A 105 -12.06 -10.89 2.91
CA LEU A 105 -13.13 -11.45 3.74
C LEU A 105 -12.89 -11.20 5.24
N ASP A 106 -11.69 -11.49 5.73
CA ASP A 106 -11.33 -11.25 7.15
C ASP A 106 -11.44 -9.77 7.53
N LEU A 107 -11.11 -8.89 6.62
CA LEU A 107 -11.24 -7.44 6.81
C LEU A 107 -12.72 -7.00 6.78
N PHE A 108 -13.49 -7.49 5.81
CA PHE A 108 -14.92 -7.24 5.72
C PHE A 108 -15.67 -7.60 7.01
N PHE A 109 -15.40 -8.78 7.55
CA PHE A 109 -16.04 -9.25 8.79
C PHE A 109 -15.75 -8.38 10.03
N LYS A 110 -14.76 -7.51 9.97
CA LYS A 110 -14.48 -6.55 11.06
C LYS A 110 -15.31 -5.26 10.93
N THR A 111 -15.86 -5.00 9.77
CA THR A 111 -16.65 -3.78 9.49
C THR A 111 -18.14 -3.96 9.75
N ILE A 112 -18.60 -5.18 9.98
CA ILE A 112 -20.02 -5.52 10.11
C ILE A 112 -20.34 -6.23 11.44
N ASP A 113 -21.60 -6.16 11.88
CA ASP A 113 -22.19 -7.16 12.77
C ASP A 113 -22.88 -8.23 11.92
N PRO A 114 -22.30 -9.43 11.80
CA PRO A 114 -22.83 -10.47 10.90
C PRO A 114 -24.12 -11.13 11.42
N THR A 115 -24.59 -10.78 12.62
CA THR A 115 -25.76 -11.40 13.28
C THR A 115 -27.02 -10.53 13.20
N ILE A 116 -26.92 -9.31 12.65
CA ILE A 116 -28.05 -8.37 12.57
C ILE A 116 -28.60 -8.33 11.14
N LEU A 117 -29.86 -8.70 11.02
CA LEU A 117 -30.57 -8.68 9.75
C LEU A 117 -30.98 -7.24 9.38
N ASN A 118 -30.77 -6.86 8.11
CA ASN A 118 -31.22 -5.60 7.51
C ASN A 118 -30.82 -4.33 8.30
N ARG A 119 -29.63 -4.36 8.93
CA ARG A 119 -29.14 -3.21 9.70
C ARG A 119 -27.63 -3.28 9.91
N GLN A 120 -26.95 -2.12 9.79
CA GLN A 120 -25.59 -1.93 10.28
C GLN A 120 -25.47 -0.56 10.95
N GLY A 121 -25.03 -0.55 12.20
CA GLY A 121 -24.98 0.68 13.00
C GLY A 121 -26.37 1.35 13.12
N ASN A 122 -26.47 2.60 12.67
CA ASN A 122 -27.71 3.37 12.66
C ASN A 122 -28.54 3.17 11.38
N ASP A 123 -27.98 2.55 10.35
CA ASP A 123 -28.64 2.35 9.07
C ASP A 123 -29.57 1.14 9.15
N VAL A 124 -30.86 1.36 8.94
CA VAL A 124 -31.92 0.36 9.08
C VAL A 124 -32.71 0.25 7.78
N GLY A 125 -32.80 -0.95 7.23
CA GLY A 125 -33.51 -1.26 5.99
C GLY A 125 -32.89 -2.44 5.27
N SER A 126 -33.67 -3.10 4.39
CA SER A 126 -33.20 -4.26 3.62
C SER A 126 -32.02 -3.94 2.69
N GLN A 127 -31.87 -2.69 2.27
CA GLN A 127 -30.74 -2.22 1.48
C GLN A 127 -29.41 -2.23 2.26
N TYR A 128 -29.46 -2.23 3.61
CA TYR A 128 -28.29 -2.27 4.49
C TYR A 128 -27.98 -3.68 5.03
N ARG A 129 -28.54 -4.72 4.39
CA ARG A 129 -28.23 -6.11 4.74
C ARG A 129 -26.78 -6.44 4.38
N THR A 130 -26.24 -7.48 5.01
CA THR A 130 -24.88 -7.93 4.77
C THR A 130 -24.84 -9.07 3.77
N GLY A 131 -23.88 -9.01 2.86
CA GLY A 131 -23.72 -10.05 1.83
C GLY A 131 -22.35 -10.01 1.15
N ILE A 132 -22.00 -11.15 0.57
CA ILE A 132 -20.84 -11.34 -0.30
C ILE A 132 -21.36 -11.94 -1.58
N TYR A 133 -21.20 -11.20 -2.69
CA TYR A 133 -21.67 -11.66 -3.99
C TYR A 133 -20.48 -11.88 -4.92
N TYR A 134 -20.46 -13.04 -5.58
CA TYR A 134 -19.34 -13.49 -6.39
C TYR A 134 -19.76 -13.71 -7.85
N THR A 135 -18.84 -13.49 -8.78
CA THR A 135 -18.98 -13.80 -10.21
C THR A 135 -18.21 -15.07 -10.59
N ASP A 136 -17.16 -15.39 -9.84
CA ASP A 136 -16.35 -16.59 -10.02
C ASP A 136 -16.84 -17.71 -9.08
N GLN A 137 -17.30 -18.83 -9.66
CA GLN A 137 -17.78 -19.95 -8.89
C GLN A 137 -16.69 -20.62 -8.02
N GLU A 138 -15.42 -20.42 -8.37
CA GLU A 138 -14.30 -20.93 -7.58
C GLU A 138 -14.20 -20.26 -6.20
N ASP A 139 -14.67 -19.02 -6.09
CA ASP A 139 -14.64 -18.26 -4.84
C ASP A 139 -15.64 -18.79 -3.79
N LEU A 140 -16.72 -19.49 -4.22
CA LEU A 140 -17.77 -19.99 -3.32
C LEU A 140 -17.22 -20.84 -2.17
N SER A 141 -16.28 -21.73 -2.46
CA SER A 141 -15.71 -22.63 -1.43
C SER A 141 -14.97 -21.84 -0.35
N LEU A 142 -14.20 -20.83 -0.75
CA LEU A 142 -13.44 -19.97 0.16
C LEU A 142 -14.38 -19.11 1.01
N ILE A 143 -15.38 -18.49 0.38
CA ILE A 143 -16.38 -17.65 1.07
C ILE A 143 -17.15 -18.49 2.11
N SER A 144 -17.62 -19.67 1.71
CA SER A 144 -18.37 -20.57 2.60
C SER A 144 -17.54 -21.03 3.80
N SER A 145 -16.26 -21.32 3.57
CA SER A 145 -15.31 -21.69 4.64
C SER A 145 -15.07 -20.53 5.60
N ALA A 146 -14.90 -19.32 5.09
CA ALA A 146 -14.70 -18.11 5.89
C ALA A 146 -15.94 -17.78 6.74
N LEU A 147 -17.16 -17.89 6.18
CA LEU A 147 -18.41 -17.71 6.91
C LEU A 147 -18.61 -18.78 7.98
N SER A 148 -18.27 -20.04 7.71
CA SER A 148 -18.31 -21.11 8.68
C SER A 148 -17.37 -20.83 9.87
N ALA A 149 -16.14 -20.37 9.59
CA ALA A 149 -15.20 -19.96 10.63
C ALA A 149 -15.68 -18.72 11.41
N LEU A 150 -16.32 -17.76 10.72
CA LEU A 150 -16.92 -16.59 11.37
C LEU A 150 -18.02 -17.00 12.34
N ALA A 151 -18.91 -17.91 11.94
CA ALA A 151 -20.05 -18.37 12.74
C ALA A 151 -19.62 -18.95 14.09
N THR A 152 -18.43 -19.56 14.18
CA THR A 152 -17.92 -20.11 15.46
C THR A 152 -17.60 -19.04 16.50
N LYS A 153 -17.54 -17.76 16.12
CA LYS A 153 -17.21 -16.64 17.01
C LYS A 153 -18.45 -15.97 17.63
N TYR A 154 -19.64 -16.42 17.25
CA TYR A 154 -20.91 -15.81 17.65
C TYR A 154 -21.88 -16.85 18.24
N ASP A 155 -22.59 -16.49 19.29
CA ASP A 155 -23.65 -17.33 19.89
C ASP A 155 -24.97 -17.28 19.09
N ARG A 156 -25.09 -16.28 18.19
CA ARG A 156 -26.26 -16.10 17.32
C ARG A 156 -25.93 -16.54 15.89
N PRO A 157 -26.90 -17.04 15.12
CA PRO A 157 -26.72 -17.32 13.72
C PRO A 157 -26.23 -16.07 12.97
N ILE A 158 -25.29 -16.25 12.05
CA ILE A 158 -24.90 -15.19 11.11
C ILE A 158 -25.93 -15.12 9.98
N VAL A 159 -26.16 -13.90 9.48
CA VAL A 159 -27.16 -13.59 8.44
C VAL A 159 -26.53 -13.01 7.16
N VAL A 160 -25.23 -13.16 7.03
CA VAL A 160 -24.49 -12.68 5.83
C VAL A 160 -24.87 -13.55 4.64
N GLU A 161 -25.41 -12.92 3.59
CA GLU A 161 -25.70 -13.61 2.33
C GLU A 161 -24.42 -14.08 1.63
N ASN A 162 -24.46 -15.25 0.99
CA ASN A 162 -23.38 -15.79 0.16
C ASN A 162 -24.00 -16.29 -1.13
N GLU A 163 -24.10 -15.43 -2.13
CA GLU A 163 -24.83 -15.69 -3.35
C GLU A 163 -24.02 -15.31 -4.60
N PRO A 164 -24.31 -15.94 -5.77
CA PRO A 164 -23.85 -15.40 -7.03
C PRO A 164 -24.38 -13.98 -7.26
N LEU A 165 -23.56 -13.15 -7.87
CA LEU A 165 -24.05 -11.85 -8.35
C LEU A 165 -25.07 -12.06 -9.46
N LYS A 166 -26.30 -11.56 -9.29
CA LYS A 166 -27.38 -11.61 -10.28
C LYS A 166 -27.36 -10.37 -11.18
N ASN A 167 -27.22 -9.22 -10.55
CA ASN A 167 -27.11 -7.92 -11.21
C ASN A 167 -26.38 -6.93 -10.30
N PHE A 168 -25.79 -5.91 -10.91
CA PHE A 168 -25.18 -4.78 -10.24
C PHE A 168 -25.37 -3.53 -11.08
N TYR A 169 -25.91 -2.48 -10.47
CA TYR A 169 -26.06 -1.18 -11.08
C TYR A 169 -25.24 -0.16 -10.30
N PRO A 170 -24.30 0.56 -10.96
CA PRO A 170 -23.55 1.63 -10.29
C PRO A 170 -24.51 2.67 -9.71
N ALA A 171 -24.24 3.10 -8.48
CA ALA A 171 -24.96 4.19 -7.88
C ALA A 171 -24.57 5.53 -8.53
N GLU A 172 -25.38 6.55 -8.34
CA GLU A 172 -25.21 7.89 -8.89
C GLU A 172 -23.85 8.49 -8.51
N ASN A 173 -23.32 9.34 -9.37
CA ASN A 173 -21.96 9.90 -9.23
C ASN A 173 -21.71 10.61 -7.89
N TYR A 174 -22.72 11.17 -7.24
CA TYR A 174 -22.55 11.82 -5.94
C TYR A 174 -22.33 10.85 -4.78
N HIS A 175 -22.56 9.55 -4.99
CA HIS A 175 -22.26 8.50 -4.02
C HIS A 175 -20.83 7.96 -4.16
N GLN A 176 -20.25 8.03 -5.37
CA GLN A 176 -18.90 7.52 -5.62
C GLN A 176 -17.89 8.37 -4.86
N ASP A 177 -16.93 7.70 -4.19
CA ASP A 177 -15.86 8.38 -3.43
C ASP A 177 -16.36 9.37 -2.36
N TYR A 178 -17.59 9.15 -1.84
CA TYR A 178 -18.27 10.12 -0.99
C TYR A 178 -17.42 10.59 0.20
N LEU A 179 -16.77 9.69 0.94
CA LEU A 179 -15.96 10.06 2.10
C LEU A 179 -14.61 10.68 1.73
N ASP A 180 -14.11 10.47 0.51
CA ASP A 180 -12.93 11.16 0.02
C ASP A 180 -13.23 12.63 -0.25
N HIS A 181 -14.42 12.94 -0.80
CA HIS A 181 -14.91 14.29 -1.02
C HIS A 181 -15.47 14.94 0.25
N ASN A 182 -15.99 14.14 1.18
CA ASN A 182 -16.63 14.57 2.41
C ASN A 182 -15.99 13.88 3.64
N PRO A 183 -14.77 14.25 4.06
CA PRO A 183 -14.04 13.55 5.15
C PRO A 183 -14.73 13.59 6.53
N ARG A 184 -15.75 14.44 6.70
CA ARG A 184 -16.59 14.54 7.90
C ARG A 184 -17.99 13.98 7.68
N GLY A 185 -18.22 13.32 6.53
CA GLY A 185 -19.48 12.68 6.19
C GLY A 185 -19.83 11.55 7.15
N TYR A 186 -21.09 11.14 7.10
CA TYR A 186 -21.54 10.00 7.91
C TYR A 186 -20.81 8.70 7.52
N CYS A 187 -20.38 7.95 8.54
CA CYS A 187 -19.79 6.63 8.39
C CYS A 187 -20.17 5.76 9.60
N HIS A 188 -20.66 4.56 9.35
CA HIS A 188 -20.98 3.58 10.41
C HIS A 188 -19.74 2.77 10.86
N ILE A 189 -18.66 2.79 10.08
CA ILE A 189 -17.42 2.05 10.35
C ILE A 189 -16.54 2.88 11.30
N ASP A 190 -16.00 2.22 12.34
CA ASP A 190 -15.06 2.85 13.26
C ASP A 190 -13.80 3.31 12.52
N PRO A 191 -13.38 4.58 12.67
CA PRO A 191 -12.19 5.11 12.01
C PRO A 191 -10.89 4.34 12.26
N SER A 192 -10.78 3.62 13.38
CA SER A 192 -9.61 2.78 13.68
C SER A 192 -9.46 1.61 12.70
N LEU A 193 -10.57 1.15 12.10
CA LEU A 193 -10.56 0.09 11.11
C LEU A 193 -9.95 0.52 9.77
N PHE A 194 -10.01 1.80 9.42
CA PHE A 194 -9.31 2.31 8.23
C PHE A 194 -7.80 2.21 8.38
N GLU A 195 -7.28 2.44 9.58
CA GLU A 195 -5.87 2.24 9.89
C GLU A 195 -5.48 0.75 9.85
N LEU A 196 -6.36 -0.12 10.36
CA LEU A 196 -6.19 -1.56 10.28
C LEU A 196 -6.17 -2.02 8.81
N ALA A 197 -7.06 -1.50 7.95
CA ALA A 197 -7.09 -1.83 6.53
C ALA A 197 -5.79 -1.43 5.82
N ARG A 198 -5.26 -0.23 6.09
CA ARG A 198 -3.97 0.23 5.53
C ARG A 198 -2.81 -0.69 5.87
N LYS A 199 -2.82 -1.27 7.08
CA LYS A 199 -1.73 -2.12 7.59
C LYS A 199 -1.91 -3.61 7.31
N ALA A 200 -3.08 -4.03 6.85
CA ALA A 200 -3.53 -5.42 6.89
C ALA A 200 -2.59 -6.42 6.18
N ASN A 201 -1.91 -6.00 5.12
CA ASN A 201 -1.01 -6.87 4.36
C ASN A 201 0.42 -6.31 4.22
N MET A 202 0.77 -5.27 4.99
CA MET A 202 2.09 -4.63 4.90
C MET A 202 3.24 -5.62 5.15
N ALA A 203 3.10 -6.50 6.14
CA ALA A 203 4.11 -7.52 6.46
C ALA A 203 4.37 -8.52 5.31
N ARG A 204 3.46 -8.65 4.34
CA ARG A 204 3.66 -9.48 3.15
C ARG A 204 4.64 -8.86 2.16
N PHE A 205 4.66 -7.53 2.08
CA PHE A 205 5.45 -6.78 1.11
C PHE A 205 6.82 -6.37 1.66
N TYR A 206 6.89 -6.10 2.96
CA TYR A 206 8.11 -5.63 3.59
C TYR A 206 8.72 -6.74 4.41
N LYS A 207 9.80 -7.31 3.90
CA LYS A 207 10.55 -8.37 4.57
C LYS A 207 11.96 -7.90 4.88
N LYS A 208 12.49 -8.36 6.02
CA LYS A 208 13.89 -8.17 6.33
C LYS A 208 14.72 -8.96 5.30
N ALA A 209 15.52 -8.23 4.52
CA ALA A 209 16.48 -8.81 3.60
C ALA A 209 17.67 -9.41 4.37
N ASP A 210 18.29 -10.45 3.83
CA ASP A 210 19.53 -10.97 4.40
C ASP A 210 20.73 -10.05 4.12
N ASP A 211 21.83 -10.28 4.82
CA ASP A 211 23.01 -9.42 4.76
C ASP A 211 23.69 -9.43 3.38
N ALA A 212 23.69 -10.57 2.68
CA ALA A 212 24.28 -10.70 1.34
C ALA A 212 23.47 -9.90 0.30
N GLU A 213 22.14 -9.97 0.39
CA GLU A 213 21.23 -9.18 -0.45
C GLU A 213 21.42 -7.68 -0.21
N LEU A 214 21.49 -7.25 1.05
CA LEU A 214 21.71 -5.85 1.39
C LEU A 214 23.06 -5.34 0.87
N ARG A 215 24.15 -6.11 0.99
CA ARG A 215 25.46 -5.74 0.44
C ARG A 215 25.47 -5.63 -1.08
N ALA A 216 24.69 -6.44 -1.76
CA ALA A 216 24.60 -6.39 -3.23
C ALA A 216 23.79 -5.20 -3.75
N ARG A 217 22.81 -4.71 -2.97
CA ARG A 217 21.84 -3.70 -3.38
C ARG A 217 22.13 -2.30 -2.86
N LEU A 218 22.62 -2.19 -1.63
CA LEU A 218 22.86 -0.90 -0.99
C LEU A 218 24.21 -0.31 -1.39
N THR A 219 24.30 1.03 -1.43
CA THR A 219 25.59 1.69 -1.50
C THR A 219 26.42 1.42 -0.24
N PRO A 220 27.75 1.58 -0.27
CA PRO A 220 28.57 1.44 0.94
C PRO A 220 28.12 2.32 2.10
N GLU A 221 27.66 3.54 1.83
CA GLU A 221 27.15 4.47 2.85
C GLU A 221 25.80 4.03 3.40
N GLN A 222 24.85 3.66 2.55
CA GLN A 222 23.56 3.11 2.98
C GLN A 222 23.75 1.87 3.86
N TYR A 223 24.65 0.98 3.46
CA TYR A 223 24.96 -0.21 4.27
C TYR A 223 25.61 0.17 5.61
N ALA A 224 26.59 1.09 5.61
CA ALA A 224 27.25 1.53 6.84
C ALA A 224 26.25 2.17 7.82
N VAL A 225 25.37 3.03 7.33
CA VAL A 225 24.33 3.67 8.16
C VAL A 225 23.33 2.63 8.67
N THR A 226 22.72 1.85 7.80
CA THR A 226 21.60 0.97 8.19
C THR A 226 22.02 -0.24 9.01
N ARG A 227 23.25 -0.78 8.78
CA ARG A 227 23.72 -2.03 9.39
C ARG A 227 24.81 -1.83 10.44
N ASN A 228 25.66 -0.79 10.31
CA ASN A 228 26.77 -0.54 11.20
C ASN A 228 26.57 0.69 12.09
N ASN A 229 25.37 1.27 12.11
CA ASN A 229 24.99 2.45 12.90
C ASN A 229 25.90 3.67 12.64
N ALA A 230 26.38 3.82 11.40
CA ALA A 230 27.10 5.01 10.99
C ALA A 230 26.15 6.21 10.85
N THR A 231 26.71 7.40 10.81
CA THR A 231 25.98 8.65 10.55
C THR A 231 26.64 9.34 9.35
N GLU A 232 25.83 9.74 8.39
CA GLU A 232 26.26 10.53 7.23
C GLU A 232 26.59 11.98 7.62
N PRO A 233 27.33 12.75 6.80
CA PRO A 233 27.65 14.15 7.10
C PRO A 233 26.41 15.06 7.14
N ALA A 234 26.37 16.00 8.09
CA ALA A 234 25.34 17.03 8.13
C ALA A 234 25.43 17.97 6.91
N PHE A 235 24.29 18.36 6.35
CA PHE A 235 24.17 19.23 5.17
C PHE A 235 24.80 18.70 3.89
N ASP A 236 25.39 17.51 3.92
CA ASP A 236 25.96 16.81 2.77
C ASP A 236 25.33 15.40 2.67
N ASN A 237 24.02 15.36 2.50
CA ASN A 237 23.21 14.15 2.33
C ASN A 237 21.98 14.46 1.47
N GLU A 238 21.37 13.43 0.90
CA GLU A 238 20.41 13.57 -0.18
C GLU A 238 19.12 14.30 0.19
N TYR A 239 18.61 14.11 1.42
CA TYR A 239 17.24 14.56 1.76
C TYR A 239 17.18 15.64 2.84
N TRP A 240 18.29 16.19 3.31
CA TRP A 240 18.23 17.26 4.32
C TRP A 240 17.39 18.46 3.84
N ASN A 241 17.46 18.78 2.53
CA ASN A 241 16.74 19.88 1.89
C ASN A 241 15.70 19.41 0.86
N GLU A 242 15.14 18.18 0.98
CA GLU A 242 14.08 17.66 0.12
C GLU A 242 12.72 17.93 0.77
N PHE A 243 11.87 18.80 0.16
CA PHE A 243 10.56 19.20 0.68
C PHE A 243 9.42 18.99 -0.32
N ARG A 244 9.64 18.28 -1.42
CA ARG A 244 8.53 17.89 -2.32
C ARG A 244 7.54 16.99 -1.58
N GLU A 245 6.28 17.00 -2.04
CA GLU A 245 5.26 16.08 -1.51
C GLU A 245 5.59 14.63 -1.88
N GLY A 246 5.50 13.74 -0.91
CA GLY A 246 5.78 12.32 -1.09
C GLY A 246 5.96 11.59 0.23
N ILE A 247 6.54 10.40 0.16
CA ILE A 247 6.84 9.55 1.32
C ILE A 247 8.32 9.18 1.37
N TYR A 248 8.78 8.87 2.57
CA TYR A 248 10.13 8.33 2.83
C TYR A 248 10.00 6.90 3.29
N VAL A 249 10.64 5.98 2.57
CA VAL A 249 10.60 4.53 2.84
C VAL A 249 11.95 4.04 3.33
N ASP A 250 11.95 2.96 4.12
CA ASP A 250 13.17 2.26 4.54
C ASP A 250 13.92 1.75 3.29
N VAL A 251 15.17 2.16 3.11
CA VAL A 251 15.97 1.74 1.96
C VAL A 251 16.24 0.23 1.93
N THR A 252 16.14 -0.44 3.09
CA THR A 252 16.40 -1.88 3.22
C THR A 252 15.20 -2.75 2.87
N THR A 253 13.97 -2.26 3.07
CA THR A 253 12.74 -3.05 2.89
C THR A 253 11.74 -2.41 1.93
N GLY A 254 11.83 -1.10 1.68
CA GLY A 254 10.80 -0.33 0.99
C GLY A 254 9.60 0.02 1.87
N GLU A 255 9.60 -0.31 3.18
CA GLU A 255 8.49 0.00 4.10
C GLU A 255 8.34 1.51 4.29
N PRO A 256 7.13 2.08 4.11
CA PRO A 256 6.91 3.51 4.27
C PRO A 256 7.00 3.92 5.74
N LEU A 257 7.87 4.88 6.06
CA LEU A 257 8.17 5.28 7.42
C LEU A 257 7.68 6.69 7.77
N PHE A 258 7.86 7.66 6.85
CA PHE A 258 7.54 9.06 7.13
C PHE A 258 6.84 9.72 5.93
N LEU A 259 5.99 10.73 6.22
CA LEU A 259 5.36 11.59 5.22
C LEU A 259 6.15 12.91 5.08
N SER A 260 6.19 13.46 3.88
CA SER A 260 6.74 14.80 3.64
C SER A 260 6.00 15.90 4.42
N THR A 261 4.70 15.72 4.69
CA THR A 261 3.87 16.66 5.47
C THR A 261 4.28 16.74 6.96
N ASP A 262 4.96 15.71 7.45
CA ASP A 262 5.49 15.67 8.83
C ASP A 262 6.94 16.11 8.90
N LYS A 263 7.61 16.33 7.75
CA LYS A 263 8.96 16.87 7.65
C LYS A 263 8.99 18.37 7.99
N PHE A 264 10.08 18.82 8.59
CA PHE A 264 10.32 20.23 8.87
C PHE A 264 11.82 20.55 8.82
N ASP A 265 12.15 21.81 8.58
CA ASP A 265 13.52 22.29 8.67
C ASP A 265 13.90 22.50 10.14
N SER A 266 14.77 21.67 10.65
CA SER A 266 15.29 21.76 12.01
C SER A 266 16.63 22.46 12.11
N GLY A 267 17.25 22.81 10.96
CA GLY A 267 18.59 23.41 10.90
C GLY A 267 19.73 22.47 11.31
N CYS A 268 19.46 21.16 11.55
CA CYS A 268 20.49 20.22 12.01
C CYS A 268 21.29 19.56 10.87
N GLY A 269 20.85 19.73 9.62
CA GLY A 269 21.54 19.19 8.45
C GLY A 269 21.17 17.75 8.09
N TRP A 270 20.14 17.19 8.71
CA TRP A 270 19.54 15.89 8.37
C TRP A 270 18.01 16.01 8.23
N PRO A 271 17.36 15.10 7.47
CA PRO A 271 15.89 15.01 7.43
C PRO A 271 15.32 14.92 8.84
N SER A 272 14.38 15.80 9.16
CA SER A 272 13.74 15.85 10.47
C SER A 272 12.23 15.75 10.35
N PHE A 273 11.62 14.82 11.09
CA PHE A 273 10.18 14.56 11.07
C PHE A 273 9.58 14.70 12.46
N SER A 274 8.34 15.17 12.54
CA SER A 274 7.61 15.30 13.80
C SER A 274 7.04 13.97 14.30
N LYS A 275 6.77 13.04 13.39
CA LYS A 275 6.25 11.69 13.70
C LYS A 275 6.47 10.74 12.53
N PRO A 276 6.49 9.41 12.77
CA PRO A 276 6.37 8.40 11.72
C PRO A 276 4.92 8.28 11.23
N ILE A 277 4.71 7.57 10.11
CA ILE A 277 3.37 7.20 9.59
C ILE A 277 2.61 6.36 10.62
N GLY A 278 3.30 5.44 11.30
CA GLY A 278 2.78 4.64 12.40
C GLY A 278 3.89 4.36 13.40
N LYS A 279 3.58 4.43 14.70
CA LYS A 279 4.58 4.18 15.76
C LYS A 279 5.13 2.75 15.73
N GLU A 280 4.35 1.79 15.28
CA GLU A 280 4.73 0.39 15.13
C GLU A 280 5.75 0.13 14.00
N LEU A 281 5.90 1.06 13.06
CA LEU A 281 6.87 0.96 11.96
C LEU A 281 8.30 1.25 12.40
N ILE A 282 8.46 1.80 13.60
CA ILE A 282 9.76 2.11 14.20
C ILE A 282 9.89 1.47 15.57
N SER A 283 11.11 1.19 15.96
CA SER A 283 11.48 0.77 17.30
C SER A 283 12.50 1.74 17.90
N GLU A 284 12.40 1.98 19.21
CA GLU A 284 13.26 2.88 19.94
C GLU A 284 14.17 2.08 20.87
N ARG A 285 15.46 2.40 20.89
CA ARG A 285 16.46 1.76 21.75
C ARG A 285 17.34 2.82 22.42
N ILE A 286 17.80 2.53 23.64
CA ILE A 286 18.77 3.41 24.30
C ILE A 286 20.14 3.21 23.65
N ASP A 287 20.68 4.27 23.07
CA ASP A 287 22.05 4.35 22.57
C ASP A 287 22.95 5.06 23.59
N ARG A 288 24.01 4.38 24.01
CA ARG A 288 25.01 4.91 24.95
C ARG A 288 26.39 5.08 24.32
N SER A 289 26.47 5.11 23.01
CA SER A 289 27.72 5.29 22.28
C SER A 289 28.30 6.71 22.48
N PHE A 290 29.57 6.84 22.26
CA PHE A 290 30.31 8.12 22.33
C PHE A 290 30.12 8.92 23.64
N GLY A 291 29.84 8.25 24.76
CA GLY A 291 29.62 8.92 26.05
C GLY A 291 28.33 9.72 26.18
N MET A 292 27.42 9.60 25.21
CA MET A 292 26.08 10.21 25.19
C MET A 292 24.99 9.19 25.52
N THR A 293 23.86 9.65 26.03
CA THR A 293 22.65 8.82 26.14
C THR A 293 21.61 9.42 25.22
N ARG A 294 21.24 8.68 24.16
CA ARG A 294 20.27 9.09 23.16
C ARG A 294 19.23 7.98 22.95
N THR A 295 18.11 8.31 22.30
CA THR A 295 17.15 7.32 21.83
C THR A 295 17.41 7.04 20.35
N GLU A 296 17.95 5.88 20.04
CA GLU A 296 18.11 5.38 18.67
C GLU A 296 16.76 5.02 18.09
N VAL A 297 16.54 5.37 16.82
CA VAL A 297 15.36 5.00 16.03
C VAL A 297 15.78 3.99 14.96
N ARG A 298 15.08 2.86 14.91
CA ARG A 298 15.28 1.80 13.92
C ARG A 298 13.96 1.46 13.23
N SER A 299 14.00 1.01 11.97
CA SER A 299 12.81 0.42 11.35
C SER A 299 12.47 -0.91 12.02
N THR A 300 11.16 -1.20 12.19
CA THR A 300 10.72 -2.43 12.86
C THR A 300 10.97 -3.65 11.97
N THR A 301 10.60 -3.60 10.71
CA THR A 301 10.73 -4.72 9.77
C THR A 301 12.18 -4.97 9.37
N GLY A 302 12.89 -3.92 8.92
CA GLY A 302 14.27 -4.02 8.43
C GLY A 302 15.32 -4.17 9.54
N ASP A 303 14.99 -3.77 10.75
CA ASP A 303 15.95 -3.55 11.85
C ASP A 303 17.12 -2.68 11.39
N ALA A 304 16.83 -1.68 10.55
CA ALA A 304 17.79 -0.74 10.04
C ALA A 304 17.95 0.44 11.00
N HIS A 305 19.19 0.83 11.27
CA HIS A 305 19.43 2.09 11.97
C HIS A 305 18.95 3.25 11.10
N LEU A 306 18.06 4.09 11.64
CA LEU A 306 17.53 5.25 10.93
C LEU A 306 18.17 6.54 11.42
N GLY A 307 18.33 6.70 12.72
CA GLY A 307 18.82 7.91 13.35
C GLY A 307 18.46 7.96 14.83
N HIS A 308 18.13 9.16 15.33
CA HIS A 308 17.81 9.37 16.75
C HIS A 308 16.59 10.25 16.95
N LEU A 309 15.92 10.05 18.09
CA LEU A 309 14.78 10.85 18.56
C LEU A 309 15.24 11.90 19.57
N PHE A 310 14.75 13.12 19.40
CA PHE A 310 15.00 14.28 20.28
C PHE A 310 13.67 14.92 20.72
N ASN A 311 13.71 15.67 21.84
CA ASN A 311 12.55 16.35 22.42
C ASN A 311 12.57 17.87 22.14
N ASP A 312 13.19 18.28 21.05
CA ASP A 312 13.37 19.67 20.62
C ASP A 312 12.65 19.99 19.29
N GLY A 313 11.65 19.19 18.96
CA GLY A 313 10.78 19.40 17.80
C GLY A 313 9.74 20.51 18.01
N PRO A 314 9.00 20.88 16.93
CA PRO A 314 7.94 21.89 16.98
C PRO A 314 6.84 21.51 17.99
N LEU A 315 6.58 22.38 18.96
CA LEU A 315 5.59 22.11 20.02
C LEU A 315 4.18 21.89 19.46
N GLU A 316 3.81 22.64 18.44
CA GLU A 316 2.53 22.51 17.72
C GLU A 316 2.37 21.18 16.99
N LYS A 317 3.47 20.45 16.74
CA LYS A 317 3.50 19.11 16.15
C LYS A 317 3.83 18.00 17.17
N GLY A 318 3.76 18.29 18.47
CA GLY A 318 3.98 17.30 19.54
C GLY A 318 5.37 17.31 20.17
N GLY A 319 6.25 18.26 19.80
CA GLY A 319 7.53 18.51 20.46
C GLY A 319 8.63 17.46 20.18
N LEU A 320 8.38 16.47 19.33
CA LEU A 320 9.35 15.43 18.96
C LEU A 320 10.05 15.76 17.65
N ARG A 321 11.33 15.38 17.56
CA ARG A 321 12.11 15.43 16.33
C ARG A 321 12.81 14.09 16.07
N TYR A 322 12.35 13.40 15.06
CA TYR A 322 13.00 12.22 14.49
C TYR A 322 14.06 12.72 13.50
N CYS A 323 15.32 12.71 13.92
CA CYS A 323 16.47 13.11 13.11
C CYS A 323 17.02 11.87 12.39
N ILE A 324 16.78 11.76 11.10
CA ILE A 324 16.95 10.54 10.33
C ILE A 324 18.04 10.73 9.28
N ASN A 325 18.90 9.71 9.09
CA ASN A 325 19.88 9.70 8.02
C ASN A 325 19.19 9.54 6.66
N SER A 326 19.55 10.36 5.69
CA SER A 326 19.09 10.23 4.29
C SER A 326 19.45 8.86 3.72
N ALA A 327 20.66 8.37 4.01
CA ALA A 327 21.15 7.07 3.54
C ALA A 327 20.33 5.88 4.06
N SER A 328 19.51 6.05 5.11
CA SER A 328 18.58 5.01 5.59
C SER A 328 17.23 5.04 4.88
N LEU A 329 16.99 6.06 4.05
CA LEU A 329 15.72 6.34 3.40
C LEU A 329 15.82 6.28 1.87
N ARG A 330 14.66 6.10 1.21
CA ARG A 330 14.42 6.41 -0.18
C ARG A 330 13.18 7.29 -0.27
N PHE A 331 13.29 8.42 -0.94
CA PHE A 331 12.15 9.31 -1.17
C PHE A 331 11.36 8.88 -2.40
N ILE A 332 10.02 8.82 -2.28
CA ILE A 332 9.09 8.54 -3.37
C ILE A 332 8.23 9.78 -3.56
N PRO A 333 8.38 10.52 -4.66
CA PRO A 333 7.54 11.67 -4.98
C PRO A 333 6.07 11.27 -5.12
N LYS A 334 5.16 12.18 -4.79
CA LYS A 334 3.70 11.97 -4.84
C LYS A 334 3.23 11.44 -6.20
N GLU A 335 3.77 11.98 -7.28
CA GLU A 335 3.47 11.59 -8.66
C GLU A 335 3.84 10.14 -8.98
N ASP A 336 4.88 9.60 -8.33
CA ASP A 336 5.36 8.24 -8.54
C ASP A 336 4.73 7.22 -7.58
N MET A 337 4.05 7.65 -6.53
CA MET A 337 3.52 6.76 -5.49
C MET A 337 2.60 5.66 -6.02
N LYS A 338 1.72 5.98 -6.98
CA LYS A 338 0.85 4.95 -7.59
C LYS A 338 1.66 3.92 -8.36
N LYS A 339 2.60 4.38 -9.19
CA LYS A 339 3.46 3.53 -10.02
C LYS A 339 4.35 2.61 -9.18
N GLU A 340 4.81 3.11 -8.02
CA GLU A 340 5.67 2.37 -7.11
C GLU A 340 4.90 1.55 -6.04
N GLY A 341 3.57 1.44 -6.17
CA GLY A 341 2.75 0.61 -5.28
C GLY A 341 2.38 1.26 -3.93
N TYR A 342 2.56 2.58 -3.79
CA TYR A 342 2.20 3.33 -2.57
C TYR A 342 0.94 4.18 -2.74
N GLY A 343 0.11 3.90 -3.76
CA GLY A 343 -1.08 4.69 -4.09
C GLY A 343 -2.08 4.81 -2.93
N SER A 344 -2.23 3.77 -2.11
CA SER A 344 -3.09 3.75 -0.92
C SER A 344 -2.69 4.77 0.16
N LEU A 345 -1.46 5.31 0.12
CA LEU A 345 -0.96 6.30 1.08
C LEU A 345 -1.20 7.75 0.63
N LEU A 346 -1.63 7.98 -0.62
CA LEU A 346 -1.90 9.33 -1.15
C LEU A 346 -2.87 10.15 -0.27
N PRO A 347 -3.97 9.59 0.27
CA PRO A 347 -4.87 10.33 1.15
C PRO A 347 -4.20 10.87 2.42
N LEU A 348 -3.10 10.26 2.88
CA LEU A 348 -2.38 10.71 4.07
C LEU A 348 -1.62 12.03 3.83
N LEU A 349 -1.22 12.32 2.60
CA LEU A 349 -0.57 13.57 2.22
C LEU A 349 -1.54 14.76 2.21
N ASN A 350 -2.84 14.51 2.06
CA ASN A 350 -3.89 15.54 1.99
C ASN A 350 -4.48 15.91 3.36
N LYS A 351 -4.13 15.21 4.43
CA LYS A 351 -4.59 15.54 5.79
C LYS A 351 -3.77 16.71 6.33
N ARG A 352 -4.35 17.91 6.24
CA ARG A 352 -3.88 19.10 6.94
C ARG A 352 -4.50 19.20 8.33
#